data_69c35ee46f73a23bc1a44d91f838d139
#
_entry.id   69c35ee46f73a23bc1a44d91f838d139
#
_cell.length_a   1.000
_cell.length_b   1.000
_cell.length_c   1.000
_cell.angle_alpha   90.00
_cell.angle_beta   90.00
_cell.angle_gamma   90.00
#
_symmetry.space_group_name_H-M   'P 1'
#
loop_
_entity.id
_entity.type
_entity.pdbx_description
1 polymer ?
#
loop_
_entity_poly.entity_id
_entity_poly.type
_entity_poly.pdbx_seq_one_letter_code
_entity_poly.pdbx_strand_id
1 'polypeptide(L)'
;MAKKSALNLLISKTCVALVNGMSDWKQTSRTHLADFLASVTWFVLARRRKIALTNLRLCFPEWSEQKRVETAKGVFRNLIRAALDHSVLAKGSKDQVLDMVKFEGKEQFEALCKTDKVIIVAPHFVGLDAGGVAMNTIVRGASLYQTQSNPVWDKWAFEARKRFSDPVLIPKSNSAMKEVIRALRASLPFYYLPDMDHGARNSVFVPFFGVQAATLPMVSKLAKLTGAKVIWGIAETTPEGYTMHLSKPLENFPTNDATADTLRLNQELEQFIPVSYTH
;
A
#
# COMPACT_ATOMS: atom_id res chain seq x y z
N MET A 1 -15.17 18.37 14.69
CA MET A 1 -14.33 17.23 15.11
C MET A 1 -14.81 16.74 16.46
N ALA A 2 -15.39 15.54 16.56
CA ALA A 2 -15.80 14.97 17.84
C ALA A 2 -14.56 14.77 18.72
N LYS A 3 -14.55 15.34 19.95
CA LYS A 3 -13.54 15.09 20.98
C LYS A 3 -13.50 13.57 21.21
N LYS A 4 -12.47 12.87 20.71
CA LYS A 4 -12.26 11.46 21.07
C LYS A 4 -12.04 11.41 22.57
N SER A 5 -12.75 10.53 23.27
CA SER A 5 -12.65 10.40 24.72
C SER A 5 -11.20 10.07 25.12
N ALA A 6 -10.76 10.56 26.26
CA ALA A 6 -9.44 10.24 26.81
C ALA A 6 -9.20 8.72 26.88
N LEU A 7 -10.26 7.95 27.13
CA LEU A 7 -10.23 6.48 27.10
C LEU A 7 -9.81 5.92 25.75
N ASN A 8 -10.36 6.43 24.63
CA ASN A 8 -9.96 5.96 23.28
C ASN A 8 -8.50 6.25 22.98
N LEU A 9 -7.97 7.38 23.44
CA LEU A 9 -6.56 7.72 23.30
C LEU A 9 -5.67 6.82 24.18
N LEU A 10 -6.10 6.51 25.39
CA LEU A 10 -5.39 5.60 26.29
C LEU A 10 -5.33 4.19 25.69
N ILE A 11 -6.48 3.66 25.23
CA ILE A 11 -6.55 2.35 24.53
C ILE A 11 -5.59 2.34 23.34
N SER A 12 -5.61 3.37 22.49
CA SER A 12 -4.72 3.45 21.33
C SER A 12 -3.23 3.47 21.73
N LYS A 13 -2.85 4.21 22.77
CA LYS A 13 -1.48 4.21 23.30
C LYS A 13 -1.06 2.83 23.82
N THR A 14 -1.93 2.18 24.58
CA THR A 14 -1.69 0.82 25.08
C THR A 14 -1.52 -0.17 23.94
N CYS A 15 -2.40 -0.14 22.91
CA CYS A 15 -2.27 -0.99 21.73
C CYS A 15 -0.94 -0.76 21.00
N VAL A 16 -0.56 0.50 20.76
CA VAL A 16 0.72 0.83 20.10
C VAL A 16 1.90 0.35 20.95
N ALA A 17 1.87 0.51 22.28
CA ALA A 17 2.93 0.05 23.16
C ALA A 17 3.06 -1.49 23.12
N LEU A 18 1.94 -2.22 23.20
CA LEU A 18 1.92 -3.68 23.11
C LEU A 18 2.47 -4.17 21.77
N VAL A 19 2.01 -3.58 20.65
CA VAL A 19 2.51 -3.96 19.31
C VAL A 19 3.99 -3.63 19.19
N ASN A 20 4.45 -2.45 19.61
CA ASN A 20 5.87 -2.09 19.56
C ASN A 20 6.76 -3.04 20.38
N GLY A 21 6.26 -3.60 21.48
CA GLY A 21 6.95 -4.63 22.27
C GLY A 21 7.18 -5.94 21.53
N MET A 22 6.58 -6.13 20.35
CA MET A 22 6.74 -7.32 19.52
C MET A 22 7.80 -7.14 18.40
N SER A 23 8.53 -6.02 18.37
CA SER A 23 9.52 -5.74 17.31
C SER A 23 10.58 -6.82 17.17
N ASP A 24 11.01 -7.40 18.29
CA ASP A 24 12.04 -8.43 18.34
C ASP A 24 11.48 -9.87 18.29
N TRP A 25 10.16 -10.00 18.19
CA TRP A 25 9.55 -11.33 18.06
C TRP A 25 9.89 -11.94 16.70
N LYS A 26 10.08 -13.27 16.68
CA LYS A 26 10.21 -14.00 15.41
C LYS A 26 8.96 -13.81 14.57
N GLN A 27 9.14 -13.76 13.25
CA GLN A 27 8.04 -13.63 12.28
C GLN A 27 6.96 -14.69 12.52
N THR A 28 7.37 -15.94 12.77
CA THR A 28 6.45 -17.06 13.04
C THR A 28 5.56 -16.82 14.27
N SER A 29 6.10 -16.21 15.33
CA SER A 29 5.33 -15.89 16.55
C SER A 29 4.27 -14.83 16.28
N ARG A 30 4.60 -13.78 15.51
CA ARG A 30 3.64 -12.76 15.08
C ARG A 30 2.57 -13.35 14.17
N THR A 31 2.95 -14.28 13.28
CA THR A 31 2.00 -14.96 12.38
C THR A 31 1.02 -15.82 13.17
N HIS A 32 1.47 -16.63 14.14
CA HIS A 32 0.56 -17.42 14.98
C HIS A 32 -0.40 -16.55 15.79
N LEU A 33 0.08 -15.43 16.33
CA LEU A 33 -0.78 -14.48 17.02
C LEU A 33 -1.80 -13.85 16.04
N ALA A 34 -1.37 -13.53 14.82
CA ALA A 34 -2.26 -13.00 13.79
C ALA A 34 -3.35 -14.02 13.41
N ASP A 35 -3.01 -15.28 13.28
CA ASP A 35 -3.97 -16.37 12.99
C ASP A 35 -5.04 -16.49 14.07
N PHE A 36 -4.62 -16.45 15.34
CA PHE A 36 -5.54 -16.46 16.47
C PHE A 36 -6.47 -15.25 16.46
N LEU A 37 -5.91 -14.04 16.36
CA LEU A 37 -6.68 -12.80 16.34
C LEU A 37 -7.59 -12.70 15.09
N ALA A 38 -7.14 -13.21 13.94
CA ALA A 38 -7.95 -13.26 12.72
C ALA A 38 -9.19 -14.14 12.90
N SER A 39 -9.02 -15.28 13.57
CA SER A 39 -10.15 -16.16 13.87
C SER A 39 -11.20 -15.45 14.74
N VAL A 40 -10.77 -14.70 15.76
CA VAL A 40 -11.68 -13.91 16.60
C VAL A 40 -12.36 -12.79 15.81
N THR A 41 -11.57 -12.01 15.06
CA THR A 41 -12.09 -10.86 14.31
C THR A 41 -13.01 -11.27 13.17
N TRP A 42 -12.85 -12.44 12.59
CA TRP A 42 -13.76 -13.01 11.59
C TRP A 42 -15.20 -13.08 12.08
N PHE A 43 -15.40 -13.41 13.36
CA PHE A 43 -16.74 -13.45 13.97
C PHE A 43 -17.21 -12.06 14.40
N VAL A 44 -16.32 -11.26 15.00
CA VAL A 44 -16.69 -9.95 15.58
C VAL A 44 -16.94 -8.91 14.48
N LEU A 45 -16.17 -8.89 13.40
CA LEU A 45 -16.26 -7.89 12.34
C LEU A 45 -17.19 -8.30 11.19
N ALA A 46 -18.41 -8.75 11.52
CA ALA A 46 -19.38 -9.27 10.54
C ALA A 46 -19.64 -8.30 9.37
N ARG A 47 -19.70 -6.99 9.62
CA ARG A 47 -19.89 -5.97 8.56
C ARG A 47 -18.71 -5.95 7.58
N ARG A 48 -17.46 -6.02 8.07
CA ARG A 48 -16.27 -6.05 7.22
C ARG A 48 -16.19 -7.34 6.42
N ARG A 49 -16.51 -8.48 7.04
CA ARG A 49 -16.63 -9.76 6.36
C ARG A 49 -17.63 -9.71 5.21
N LYS A 50 -18.83 -9.15 5.44
CA LYS A 50 -19.85 -9.00 4.39
C LYS A 50 -19.31 -8.18 3.21
N ILE A 51 -18.63 -7.05 3.47
CA ILE A 51 -18.03 -6.21 2.42
C ILE A 51 -16.99 -7.03 1.62
N ALA A 52 -16.06 -7.71 2.29
CA ALA A 52 -15.05 -8.52 1.62
C ALA A 52 -15.67 -9.60 0.71
N LEU A 53 -16.64 -10.35 1.21
CA LEU A 53 -17.34 -11.38 0.43
C LEU A 53 -18.14 -10.79 -0.74
N THR A 54 -18.75 -9.60 -0.56
CA THR A 54 -19.45 -8.92 -1.66
C THR A 54 -18.49 -8.51 -2.75
N ASN A 55 -17.33 -7.92 -2.39
CA ASN A 55 -16.33 -7.52 -3.37
C ASN A 55 -15.78 -8.75 -4.13
N LEU A 56 -15.50 -9.85 -3.42
CA LEU A 56 -15.03 -11.08 -4.06
C LEU A 56 -16.08 -11.67 -5.02
N ARG A 57 -17.38 -11.58 -4.72
CA ARG A 57 -18.42 -12.01 -5.65
C ARG A 57 -18.50 -11.14 -6.90
N LEU A 58 -18.25 -9.85 -6.76
CA LEU A 58 -18.27 -8.91 -7.89
C LEU A 58 -17.03 -9.10 -8.78
N CYS A 59 -15.85 -9.25 -8.19
CA CYS A 59 -14.59 -9.35 -8.94
C CYS A 59 -14.33 -10.76 -9.50
N PHE A 60 -14.81 -11.81 -8.81
CA PHE A 60 -14.57 -13.22 -9.14
C PHE A 60 -15.88 -14.01 -9.12
N PRO A 61 -16.82 -13.73 -10.05
CA PRO A 61 -18.11 -14.40 -10.09
C PRO A 61 -18.00 -15.91 -10.33
N GLU A 62 -16.91 -16.36 -10.98
CA GLU A 62 -16.63 -17.77 -11.28
C GLU A 62 -16.12 -18.57 -10.07
N TRP A 63 -15.69 -17.92 -8.98
CA TRP A 63 -15.20 -18.64 -7.81
C TRP A 63 -16.34 -19.27 -7.00
N SER A 64 -16.06 -20.43 -6.40
CA SER A 64 -16.97 -21.03 -5.42
C SER A 64 -17.08 -20.18 -4.15
N GLU A 65 -18.20 -20.27 -3.46
CA GLU A 65 -18.37 -19.59 -2.14
C GLU A 65 -17.32 -20.03 -1.12
N GLN A 66 -16.92 -21.31 -1.16
CA GLN A 66 -15.86 -21.82 -0.31
C GLN A 66 -14.55 -21.07 -0.57
N LYS A 67 -14.13 -20.94 -1.84
CA LYS A 67 -12.92 -20.22 -2.22
C LYS A 67 -12.98 -18.74 -1.80
N ARG A 68 -14.14 -18.08 -1.98
CA ARG A 68 -14.32 -16.68 -1.53
C ARG A 68 -14.18 -16.54 -0.01
N VAL A 69 -14.75 -17.46 0.76
CA VAL A 69 -14.65 -17.45 2.22
C VAL A 69 -13.22 -17.69 2.68
N GLU A 70 -12.51 -18.65 2.08
CA GLU A 70 -11.10 -18.93 2.37
C GLU A 70 -10.22 -17.72 2.07
N THR A 71 -10.39 -17.11 0.88
CA THR A 71 -9.69 -15.89 0.50
C THR A 71 -9.98 -14.72 1.46
N ALA A 72 -11.25 -14.50 1.81
CA ALA A 72 -11.61 -13.46 2.77
C ALA A 72 -10.97 -13.69 4.15
N LYS A 73 -10.90 -14.93 4.64
CA LYS A 73 -10.17 -15.27 5.88
C LYS A 73 -8.69 -14.98 5.75
N GLY A 74 -8.07 -15.29 4.60
CA GLY A 74 -6.67 -14.94 4.30
C GLY A 74 -6.43 -13.43 4.37
N VAL A 75 -7.32 -12.62 3.81
CA VAL A 75 -7.24 -11.16 3.89
C VAL A 75 -7.30 -10.67 5.35
N PHE A 76 -8.20 -11.21 6.18
CA PHE A 76 -8.27 -10.86 7.60
C PHE A 76 -6.99 -11.21 8.34
N ARG A 77 -6.43 -12.42 8.09
CA ARG A 77 -5.15 -12.87 8.64
C ARG A 77 -4.03 -11.89 8.28
N ASN A 78 -3.88 -11.60 6.98
CA ASN A 78 -2.81 -10.77 6.48
C ASN A 78 -2.90 -9.33 6.99
N LEU A 79 -4.11 -8.76 7.10
CA LEU A 79 -4.31 -7.43 7.69
C LEU A 79 -3.88 -7.36 9.15
N ILE A 80 -4.19 -8.38 9.94
CA ILE A 80 -3.77 -8.42 11.36
C ILE A 80 -2.27 -8.65 11.45
N ARG A 81 -1.71 -9.54 10.63
CA ARG A 81 -0.28 -9.75 10.54
C ARG A 81 0.44 -8.44 10.20
N ALA A 82 0.00 -7.70 9.19
CA ALA A 82 0.59 -6.41 8.84
C ALA A 82 0.52 -5.39 9.98
N ALA A 83 -0.58 -5.39 10.76
CA ALA A 83 -0.69 -4.55 11.95
C ALA A 83 0.33 -4.92 13.04
N LEU A 84 0.61 -6.23 13.25
CA LEU A 84 1.64 -6.69 14.18
C LEU A 84 3.05 -6.45 13.64
N ASP A 85 3.28 -6.68 12.34
CA ASP A 85 4.56 -6.46 11.66
C ASP A 85 4.94 -4.97 11.62
N HIS A 86 3.96 -4.07 11.77
CA HIS A 86 4.24 -2.65 11.90
C HIS A 86 5.12 -2.32 13.13
N SER A 87 5.21 -3.22 14.12
CA SER A 87 6.19 -3.14 15.21
C SER A 87 7.62 -3.08 14.72
N VAL A 88 7.97 -3.93 13.74
CA VAL A 88 9.29 -3.96 13.09
C VAL A 88 9.50 -2.69 12.27
N LEU A 89 8.47 -2.25 11.53
CA LEU A 89 8.54 -1.01 10.78
C LEU A 89 8.77 0.21 11.67
N ALA A 90 8.16 0.23 12.87
CA ALA A 90 8.25 1.35 13.80
C ALA A 90 9.51 1.31 14.69
N LYS A 91 10.02 0.12 15.04
CA LYS A 91 11.07 -0.04 16.06
C LYS A 91 12.26 -0.89 15.63
N GLY A 92 12.09 -1.84 14.72
CA GLY A 92 13.14 -2.76 14.29
C GLY A 92 14.34 -2.04 13.64
N SER A 93 15.48 -2.69 13.58
CA SER A 93 16.65 -2.18 12.84
C SER A 93 16.40 -2.19 11.33
N LYS A 94 17.31 -1.58 10.56
CA LYS A 94 17.28 -1.65 9.09
C LYS A 94 17.36 -3.11 8.63
N ASP A 95 18.21 -3.90 9.26
CA ASP A 95 18.40 -5.32 8.91
C ASP A 95 17.12 -6.12 9.20
N GLN A 96 16.47 -5.90 10.33
CA GLN A 96 15.19 -6.54 10.64
C GLN A 96 14.08 -6.21 9.62
N VAL A 97 14.05 -4.97 9.11
CA VAL A 97 13.12 -4.60 8.04
C VAL A 97 13.50 -5.31 6.72
N LEU A 98 14.79 -5.38 6.37
CA LEU A 98 15.27 -6.06 5.16
C LEU A 98 15.18 -7.59 5.25
N ASP A 99 15.19 -8.15 6.45
CA ASP A 99 14.89 -9.57 6.66
C ASP A 99 13.42 -9.89 6.44
N MET A 100 12.53 -8.98 6.86
CA MET A 100 11.08 -9.11 6.70
C MET A 100 10.61 -8.80 5.28
N VAL A 101 11.29 -7.89 4.56
CA VAL A 101 10.91 -7.46 3.20
C VAL A 101 12.04 -7.76 2.23
N LYS A 102 11.82 -8.72 1.35
CA LYS A 102 12.74 -9.03 0.25
C LYS A 102 12.40 -8.17 -0.97
N PHE A 103 13.38 -7.95 -1.83
CA PHE A 103 13.22 -7.15 -3.05
C PHE A 103 13.46 -7.99 -4.29
N GLU A 104 12.61 -7.78 -5.29
CA GLU A 104 12.84 -8.19 -6.67
C GLU A 104 12.92 -6.94 -7.55
N GLY A 105 13.92 -6.88 -8.45
CA GLY A 105 14.14 -5.73 -9.33
C GLY A 105 14.83 -4.53 -8.66
N LYS A 106 15.45 -4.71 -7.48
CA LYS A 106 16.08 -3.62 -6.70
C LYS A 106 17.18 -2.90 -7.48
N GLU A 107 18.17 -3.65 -8.01
CA GLU A 107 19.31 -3.08 -8.71
C GLU A 107 18.90 -2.26 -9.94
N GLN A 108 17.89 -2.77 -10.66
CA GLN A 108 17.31 -2.12 -11.82
C GLN A 108 16.59 -0.83 -11.44
N PHE A 109 15.84 -0.83 -10.32
CA PHE A 109 15.20 0.35 -9.78
C PHE A 109 16.21 1.40 -9.31
N GLU A 110 17.26 0.99 -8.59
CA GLU A 110 18.33 1.90 -8.15
C GLU A 110 19.06 2.53 -9.33
N ALA A 111 19.31 1.77 -10.39
CA ALA A 111 19.90 2.29 -11.63
C ALA A 111 18.97 3.29 -12.31
N LEU A 112 17.68 2.99 -12.40
CA LEU A 112 16.66 3.87 -12.99
C LEU A 112 16.55 5.21 -12.23
N CYS A 113 16.60 5.19 -10.91
CA CYS A 113 16.52 6.40 -10.08
C CYS A 113 17.73 7.34 -10.25
N LYS A 114 18.86 6.86 -10.78
CA LYS A 114 20.04 7.68 -11.06
C LYS A 114 19.92 8.50 -12.35
N THR A 115 19.13 8.00 -13.30
CA THR A 115 19.03 8.58 -14.65
C THR A 115 17.69 9.24 -14.91
N ASP A 116 16.64 8.76 -14.27
CA ASP A 116 15.25 9.13 -14.58
C ASP A 116 14.48 9.57 -13.33
N LYS A 117 13.42 10.34 -13.56
CA LYS A 117 12.36 10.56 -12.57
C LYS A 117 11.45 9.35 -12.58
N VAL A 118 11.04 8.89 -11.40
CA VAL A 118 10.27 7.64 -11.28
C VAL A 118 8.98 7.85 -10.52
N ILE A 119 7.88 7.34 -11.07
CA ILE A 119 6.60 7.15 -10.37
C ILE A 119 6.45 5.65 -10.11
N ILE A 120 6.32 5.27 -8.84
CA ILE A 120 6.07 3.91 -8.41
C ILE A 120 4.57 3.78 -8.16
N VAL A 121 3.87 3.05 -9.00
CA VAL A 121 2.45 2.75 -8.82
C VAL A 121 2.32 1.61 -7.82
N ALA A 122 1.87 1.94 -6.62
CA ALA A 122 1.76 1.02 -5.50
C ALA A 122 0.29 0.91 -5.05
N PRO A 123 -0.41 -0.18 -5.39
CA PRO A 123 -1.78 -0.39 -4.95
C PRO A 123 -1.86 -0.67 -3.46
N HIS A 124 -3.06 -0.47 -2.86
CA HIS A 124 -3.31 -0.70 -1.43
C HIS A 124 -3.34 -2.19 -1.07
N PHE A 125 -2.30 -2.91 -1.41
CA PHE A 125 -2.09 -4.27 -0.92
C PHE A 125 -1.70 -4.27 0.56
N VAL A 126 -1.90 -5.39 1.23
CA VAL A 126 -1.66 -5.51 2.68
C VAL A 126 -0.21 -5.16 3.05
N GLY A 127 0.75 -5.51 2.21
CA GLY A 127 2.18 -5.22 2.39
C GLY A 127 2.60 -3.78 2.11
N LEU A 128 1.68 -2.88 1.77
CA LEU A 128 1.95 -1.50 1.33
C LEU A 128 2.90 -0.73 2.27
N ASP A 129 2.64 -0.73 3.57
CA ASP A 129 3.49 -0.02 4.54
C ASP A 129 4.85 -0.71 4.71
N ALA A 130 4.89 -2.05 4.67
CA ALA A 130 6.13 -2.81 4.71
C ALA A 130 7.02 -2.48 3.51
N GLY A 131 6.46 -2.53 2.29
CA GLY A 131 7.15 -2.15 1.07
C GLY A 131 7.61 -0.69 1.09
N GLY A 132 6.74 0.25 1.47
CA GLY A 132 7.06 1.68 1.52
C GLY A 132 8.18 2.01 2.52
N VAL A 133 8.18 1.41 3.71
CA VAL A 133 9.25 1.61 4.71
C VAL A 133 10.55 0.94 4.26
N ALA A 134 10.48 -0.26 3.68
CA ALA A 134 11.65 -0.93 3.14
C ALA A 134 12.28 -0.15 1.97
N MET A 135 11.47 0.45 1.08
CA MET A 135 11.96 1.35 0.02
C MET A 135 12.79 2.50 0.57
N ASN A 136 12.44 3.04 1.75
CA ASN A 136 13.21 4.10 2.40
C ASN A 136 14.59 3.64 2.90
N THR A 137 14.88 2.34 2.91
CA THR A 137 16.23 1.82 3.24
C THR A 137 17.19 1.92 2.05
N ILE A 138 16.67 2.08 0.83
CA ILE A 138 17.45 2.08 -0.41
C ILE A 138 17.44 3.43 -1.12
N VAL A 139 16.36 4.19 -1.05
CA VAL A 139 16.26 5.50 -1.69
C VAL A 139 15.39 6.45 -0.88
N ARG A 140 15.75 7.73 -0.87
CA ARG A 140 14.88 8.79 -0.38
C ARG A 140 13.81 9.07 -1.42
N GLY A 141 12.54 8.92 -1.05
CA GLY A 141 11.41 9.14 -1.95
C GLY A 141 10.43 10.19 -1.45
N ALA A 142 9.32 10.32 -2.17
CA ALA A 142 8.18 11.13 -1.78
C ALA A 142 6.89 10.31 -1.86
N SER A 143 5.90 10.61 -1.01
CA SER A 143 4.56 10.01 -1.10
C SER A 143 3.49 10.97 -0.61
N LEU A 144 2.24 10.76 -1.02
CA LEU A 144 1.10 11.44 -0.42
C LEU A 144 0.80 10.84 0.96
N TYR A 145 0.46 11.70 1.89
CA TYR A 145 0.12 11.31 3.26
C TYR A 145 -1.28 11.80 3.64
N GLN A 146 -2.12 10.90 4.11
CA GLN A 146 -3.43 11.22 4.65
C GLN A 146 -3.36 11.18 6.18
N THR A 147 -3.49 12.33 6.82
CA THR A 147 -3.57 12.42 8.29
C THR A 147 -4.70 11.55 8.83
N GLN A 148 -4.37 10.70 9.78
CA GLN A 148 -5.33 9.82 10.43
C GLN A 148 -6.14 10.57 11.49
N SER A 149 -7.39 10.20 11.64
CA SER A 149 -8.28 10.85 12.61
C SER A 149 -7.88 10.63 14.09
N ASN A 150 -7.14 9.57 14.37
CA ASN A 150 -6.60 9.28 15.70
C ASN A 150 -5.13 9.70 15.77
N PRO A 151 -4.76 10.69 16.61
CA PRO A 151 -3.42 11.25 16.64
C PRO A 151 -2.34 10.24 17.10
N VAL A 152 -2.72 9.20 17.86
CA VAL A 152 -1.77 8.16 18.29
C VAL A 152 -1.38 7.27 17.10
N TRP A 153 -2.36 6.80 16.32
CA TRP A 153 -2.12 6.02 15.12
C TRP A 153 -1.46 6.85 14.03
N ASP A 154 -1.87 8.12 13.90
CA ASP A 154 -1.28 9.05 12.95
C ASP A 154 0.22 9.21 13.19
N LYS A 155 0.59 9.57 14.42
CA LYS A 155 1.99 9.74 14.82
C LYS A 155 2.79 8.45 14.59
N TRP A 156 2.25 7.31 14.99
CA TRP A 156 2.92 6.01 14.88
C TRP A 156 3.21 5.63 13.42
N ALA A 157 2.21 5.74 12.54
CA ALA A 157 2.39 5.46 11.11
C ALA A 157 3.33 6.48 10.44
N PHE A 158 3.18 7.77 10.78
CA PHE A 158 4.03 8.83 10.22
C PHE A 158 5.51 8.63 10.58
N GLU A 159 5.80 8.37 11.86
CA GLU A 159 7.17 8.14 12.33
C GLU A 159 7.80 6.90 11.69
N ALA A 160 7.04 5.79 11.58
CA ALA A 160 7.53 4.60 10.89
C ALA A 160 7.90 4.87 9.42
N ARG A 161 7.06 5.62 8.70
CA ARG A 161 7.30 5.98 7.29
C ARG A 161 8.46 6.95 7.09
N LYS A 162 8.81 7.77 8.10
CA LYS A 162 9.94 8.71 8.02
C LYS A 162 11.30 8.09 8.36
N ARG A 163 11.33 6.83 8.75
CA ARG A 163 12.58 6.14 9.09
C ARG A 163 13.49 5.98 7.87
N PHE A 164 14.76 5.81 8.14
CA PHE A 164 15.88 5.48 7.27
C PHE A 164 16.35 6.60 6.33
N SER A 165 15.52 7.15 5.44
CA SER A 165 15.95 8.16 4.47
C SER A 165 15.28 9.52 4.64
N ASP A 166 14.44 9.71 5.66
CA ASP A 166 13.61 10.91 5.85
C ASP A 166 12.87 11.33 4.56
N PRO A 167 11.95 10.47 4.06
CA PRO A 167 11.22 10.74 2.83
C PRO A 167 10.31 11.96 2.96
N VAL A 168 9.93 12.55 1.82
CA VAL A 168 9.02 13.68 1.75
C VAL A 168 7.57 13.16 1.82
N LEU A 169 6.95 13.25 3.00
CA LEU A 169 5.53 12.92 3.18
C LEU A 169 4.69 14.17 2.92
N ILE A 170 4.00 14.22 1.78
CA ILE A 170 3.21 15.35 1.30
C ILE A 170 1.78 15.22 1.84
N PRO A 171 1.31 16.13 2.72
CA PRO A 171 -0.06 16.09 3.22
C PRO A 171 -1.07 16.27 2.08
N LYS A 172 -2.14 15.46 2.08
CA LYS A 172 -3.26 15.66 1.15
C LYS A 172 -3.89 17.04 1.35
N SER A 173 -3.79 17.88 0.33
CA SER A 173 -4.32 19.25 0.28
C SER A 173 -4.57 19.65 -1.17
N ASN A 174 -5.21 20.80 -1.37
CA ASN A 174 -5.41 21.35 -2.72
C ASN A 174 -4.09 21.71 -3.42
N SER A 175 -3.01 21.95 -2.66
CA SER A 175 -1.67 22.25 -3.19
C SER A 175 -0.77 21.03 -3.32
N ALA A 176 -1.17 19.86 -2.81
CA ALA A 176 -0.34 18.65 -2.76
C ALA A 176 0.27 18.29 -4.11
N MET A 177 -0.48 18.48 -5.20
CA MET A 177 -0.02 18.15 -6.54
C MET A 177 1.17 19.01 -7.00
N LYS A 178 1.23 20.28 -6.56
CA LYS A 178 2.41 21.15 -6.82
C LYS A 178 3.65 20.64 -6.12
N GLU A 179 3.50 20.11 -4.91
CA GLU A 179 4.61 19.53 -4.11
C GLU A 179 5.06 18.21 -4.72
N VAL A 180 4.13 17.36 -5.20
CA VAL A 180 4.46 16.12 -5.93
C VAL A 180 5.29 16.43 -7.18
N ILE A 181 4.86 17.41 -7.99
CA ILE A 181 5.60 17.81 -9.19
C ILE A 181 7.01 18.34 -8.82
N ARG A 182 7.10 19.11 -7.74
CA ARG A 182 8.40 19.59 -7.23
C ARG A 182 9.32 18.43 -6.80
N ALA A 183 8.77 17.45 -6.08
CA ALA A 183 9.52 16.25 -5.65
C ALA A 183 10.02 15.44 -6.86
N LEU A 184 9.17 15.19 -7.85
CA LEU A 184 9.55 14.50 -9.09
C LEU A 184 10.61 15.28 -9.88
N ARG A 185 10.51 16.62 -9.96
CA ARG A 185 11.51 17.48 -10.62
C ARG A 185 12.85 17.48 -9.88
N ALA A 186 12.85 17.24 -8.57
CA ALA A 186 14.03 17.04 -7.75
C ALA A 186 14.55 15.58 -7.79
N SER A 187 14.06 14.76 -8.73
CA SER A 187 14.40 13.35 -8.92
C SER A 187 14.14 12.47 -7.69
N LEU A 188 13.19 12.86 -6.83
CA LEU A 188 12.71 11.98 -5.76
C LEU A 188 11.70 10.99 -6.38
N PRO A 189 11.92 9.67 -6.29
CA PRO A 189 10.92 8.69 -6.71
C PRO A 189 9.63 8.88 -5.92
N PHE A 190 8.50 8.89 -6.63
CA PHE A 190 7.20 9.16 -6.04
C PHE A 190 6.39 7.88 -5.88
N TYR A 191 6.20 7.45 -4.63
CA TYR A 191 5.40 6.30 -4.25
C TYR A 191 3.93 6.70 -4.22
N TYR A 192 3.17 6.28 -5.24
CA TYR A 192 1.83 6.74 -5.49
C TYR A 192 0.80 5.60 -5.49
N LEU A 193 -0.31 5.83 -4.81
CA LEU A 193 -1.42 4.90 -4.61
C LEU A 193 -2.65 5.41 -5.37
N PRO A 194 -2.86 4.99 -6.64
CA PRO A 194 -3.92 5.53 -7.49
C PRO A 194 -5.28 4.82 -7.33
N ASP A 195 -5.36 3.72 -6.62
CA ASP A 195 -6.45 2.74 -6.61
C ASP A 195 -7.59 3.05 -5.61
N MET A 196 -7.59 4.25 -5.02
CA MET A 196 -8.69 4.71 -4.17
C MET A 196 -9.77 5.39 -4.99
N ASP A 197 -11.04 5.11 -4.68
CA ASP A 197 -12.18 5.85 -5.21
C ASP A 197 -12.22 7.27 -4.63
N HIS A 198 -12.09 8.26 -5.51
CA HIS A 198 -12.20 9.69 -5.19
C HIS A 198 -13.50 10.30 -5.68
N GLY A 199 -14.47 9.48 -6.10
CA GLY A 199 -15.72 9.89 -6.70
C GLY A 199 -15.59 10.33 -8.16
N ALA A 200 -16.71 10.71 -8.77
CA ALA A 200 -16.77 11.00 -10.20
C ALA A 200 -16.01 12.26 -10.64
N ARG A 201 -15.75 13.19 -9.71
CA ARG A 201 -15.10 14.47 -10.05
C ARG A 201 -13.65 14.25 -10.48
N ASN A 202 -13.32 14.68 -11.70
CA ASN A 202 -11.99 14.53 -12.32
C ASN A 202 -11.55 13.07 -12.59
N SER A 203 -12.44 12.09 -12.41
CA SER A 203 -12.21 10.69 -12.74
C SER A 203 -12.66 10.40 -14.19
N VAL A 204 -12.05 9.37 -14.75
CA VAL A 204 -12.56 8.67 -15.93
C VAL A 204 -13.23 7.38 -15.47
N PHE A 205 -14.26 6.96 -16.20
CA PHE A 205 -14.91 5.69 -15.93
C PHE A 205 -14.31 4.62 -16.84
N VAL A 206 -13.60 3.70 -16.27
CA VAL A 206 -12.94 2.59 -16.98
C VAL A 206 -13.24 1.27 -16.27
N PRO A 207 -13.30 0.15 -17.00
CA PRO A 207 -13.53 -1.16 -16.38
C PRO A 207 -12.48 -1.52 -15.34
N PHE A 208 -12.96 -2.14 -14.25
CA PHE A 208 -12.14 -2.84 -13.27
C PHE A 208 -12.92 -4.10 -12.85
N PHE A 209 -12.37 -5.29 -13.13
CA PHE A 209 -13.10 -6.57 -13.07
C PHE A 209 -14.46 -6.54 -13.77
N GLY A 210 -14.49 -5.94 -14.96
CA GLY A 210 -15.70 -5.82 -15.78
C GLY A 210 -16.73 -4.78 -15.31
N VAL A 211 -16.50 -4.11 -14.18
CA VAL A 211 -17.39 -3.06 -13.63
C VAL A 211 -16.78 -1.68 -13.88
N GLN A 212 -17.60 -0.71 -14.30
CA GLN A 212 -17.14 0.68 -14.48
C GLN A 212 -16.73 1.29 -13.13
N ALA A 213 -15.46 1.62 -13.00
CA ALA A 213 -14.88 2.23 -11.80
C ALA A 213 -14.43 3.68 -12.07
N ALA A 214 -14.74 4.57 -11.14
CA ALA A 214 -14.30 5.96 -11.19
C ALA A 214 -12.81 6.03 -10.81
N THR A 215 -11.93 6.17 -11.78
CA THR A 215 -10.47 6.14 -11.61
C THR A 215 -9.83 7.46 -11.99
N LEU A 216 -8.95 8.00 -11.16
CA LEU A 216 -8.22 9.24 -11.47
C LEU A 216 -7.10 8.97 -12.50
N PRO A 217 -7.08 9.67 -13.65
CA PRO A 217 -6.03 9.54 -14.67
C PRO A 217 -4.74 10.27 -14.26
N MET A 218 -4.40 10.22 -12.98
CA MET A 218 -3.35 11.05 -12.41
C MET A 218 -1.95 10.52 -12.69
N VAL A 219 -1.77 9.18 -12.77
CA VAL A 219 -0.47 8.57 -13.10
C VAL A 219 -0.01 9.04 -14.49
N SER A 220 -0.88 8.90 -15.50
CA SER A 220 -0.61 9.34 -16.87
C SER A 220 -0.31 10.83 -16.95
N LYS A 221 -1.16 11.66 -16.31
CA LYS A 221 -0.99 13.12 -16.29
C LYS A 221 0.32 13.56 -15.64
N LEU A 222 0.69 12.95 -14.50
CA LEU A 222 1.96 13.26 -13.82
C LEU A 222 3.15 12.81 -14.64
N ALA A 223 3.12 11.60 -15.20
CA ALA A 223 4.19 11.07 -16.04
C ALA A 223 4.41 11.97 -17.26
N LYS A 224 3.33 12.38 -17.96
CA LYS A 224 3.40 13.30 -19.11
C LYS A 224 3.97 14.67 -18.73
N LEU A 225 3.52 15.23 -17.59
CA LEU A 225 3.93 16.57 -17.15
C LEU A 225 5.40 16.62 -16.68
N THR A 226 5.90 15.54 -16.11
CA THR A 226 7.22 15.51 -15.48
C THR A 226 8.28 14.77 -16.29
N GLY A 227 7.87 14.00 -17.30
CA GLY A 227 8.73 13.09 -18.04
C GLY A 227 9.16 11.87 -17.21
N ALA A 228 8.44 11.55 -16.13
CA ALA A 228 8.79 10.44 -15.25
C ALA A 228 8.49 9.08 -15.90
N LYS A 229 9.38 8.12 -15.71
CA LYS A 229 9.14 6.72 -15.98
C LYS A 229 8.18 6.15 -14.93
N VAL A 230 7.28 5.27 -15.34
CA VAL A 230 6.30 4.63 -14.46
C VAL A 230 6.66 3.17 -14.29
N ILE A 231 6.70 2.69 -13.06
CA ILE A 231 6.91 1.29 -12.70
C ILE A 231 5.83 0.83 -11.74
N TRP A 232 5.59 -0.48 -11.69
CA TRP A 232 4.82 -1.09 -10.61
C TRP A 232 5.71 -1.33 -9.38
N GLY A 233 5.14 -1.09 -8.20
CA GLY A 233 5.71 -1.45 -6.91
C GLY A 233 4.71 -2.26 -6.11
N ILE A 234 4.77 -3.60 -6.22
CA ILE A 234 3.82 -4.51 -5.62
C ILE A 234 4.42 -5.13 -4.36
N ALA A 235 3.82 -4.82 -3.21
CA ALA A 235 4.24 -5.40 -1.93
C ALA A 235 3.38 -6.64 -1.62
N GLU A 236 3.84 -7.79 -2.09
CA GLU A 236 3.21 -9.09 -1.89
C GLU A 236 3.44 -9.59 -0.46
N THR A 237 2.39 -10.19 0.15
CA THR A 237 2.51 -10.87 1.44
C THR A 237 2.90 -12.33 1.23
N THR A 238 4.00 -12.78 1.82
CA THR A 238 4.49 -14.17 1.75
C THR A 238 4.44 -14.82 3.14
N PRO A 239 4.59 -16.15 3.26
CA PRO A 239 4.67 -16.80 4.57
C PRO A 239 5.78 -16.23 5.45
N GLU A 240 6.92 -15.90 4.86
CA GLU A 240 8.14 -15.45 5.55
C GLU A 240 8.18 -13.93 5.79
N GLY A 241 7.25 -13.15 5.23
CA GLY A 241 7.26 -11.70 5.33
C GLY A 241 6.56 -11.04 4.16
N TYR A 242 7.33 -10.30 3.39
CA TYR A 242 6.86 -9.58 2.21
C TYR A 242 7.90 -9.63 1.11
N THR A 243 7.43 -9.60 -0.14
CA THR A 243 8.29 -9.35 -1.30
C THR A 243 7.86 -8.07 -2.00
N MET A 244 8.78 -7.13 -2.15
CA MET A 244 8.57 -5.90 -2.91
C MET A 244 9.03 -6.12 -4.34
N HIS A 245 8.10 -6.31 -5.26
CA HIS A 245 8.35 -6.46 -6.68
C HIS A 245 8.41 -5.08 -7.34
N LEU A 246 9.53 -4.76 -7.95
CA LEU A 246 9.76 -3.51 -8.69
C LEU A 246 9.88 -3.85 -10.18
N SER A 247 8.90 -3.44 -10.97
CA SER A 247 8.87 -3.77 -12.40
C SER A 247 9.89 -2.95 -13.21
N LYS A 248 10.09 -3.36 -14.45
CA LYS A 248 10.68 -2.48 -15.47
C LYS A 248 9.75 -1.29 -15.73
N PRO A 249 10.25 -0.18 -16.29
CA PRO A 249 9.41 0.91 -16.76
C PRO A 249 8.35 0.43 -17.75
N LEU A 250 7.14 0.94 -17.62
CA LEU A 250 6.08 0.67 -18.58
C LEU A 250 6.47 1.21 -19.95
N GLU A 251 6.49 0.34 -20.94
CA GLU A 251 6.78 0.72 -22.32
C GLU A 251 5.62 1.48 -22.93
N ASN A 252 5.91 2.47 -23.76
CA ASN A 252 4.91 3.32 -24.43
C ASN A 252 3.91 3.95 -23.45
N PHE A 253 4.41 4.39 -22.28
CA PHE A 253 3.62 5.03 -21.25
C PHE A 253 4.31 6.32 -20.74
N PRO A 254 3.61 7.47 -20.60
CA PRO A 254 2.19 7.64 -20.92
C PRO A 254 1.98 7.84 -22.43
N THR A 255 0.76 7.56 -22.89
CA THR A 255 0.32 7.90 -24.25
C THR A 255 -0.28 9.31 -24.30
N ASN A 256 -0.90 9.66 -25.44
CA ASN A 256 -1.69 10.89 -25.54
C ASN A 256 -3.12 10.74 -25.00
N ASP A 257 -3.58 9.52 -24.74
CA ASP A 257 -4.90 9.21 -24.20
C ASP A 257 -4.79 8.75 -22.73
N ALA A 258 -5.02 9.68 -21.82
CA ALA A 258 -4.99 9.41 -20.38
C ALA A 258 -6.09 8.41 -19.92
N THR A 259 -7.17 8.26 -20.70
CA THR A 259 -8.23 7.28 -20.41
C THR A 259 -7.76 5.87 -20.76
N ALA A 260 -7.14 5.71 -21.95
CA ALA A 260 -6.54 4.44 -22.36
C ALA A 260 -5.40 4.03 -21.41
N ASP A 261 -4.55 4.97 -21.00
CA ASP A 261 -3.50 4.72 -20.00
C ASP A 261 -4.08 4.25 -18.67
N THR A 262 -5.18 4.87 -18.22
CA THR A 262 -5.85 4.50 -16.95
C THR A 262 -6.49 3.11 -17.03
N LEU A 263 -7.12 2.81 -18.16
CA LEU A 263 -7.67 1.46 -18.42
C LEU A 263 -6.56 0.40 -18.39
N ARG A 264 -5.43 0.66 -19.04
CA ARG A 264 -4.28 -0.24 -19.03
C ARG A 264 -3.79 -0.50 -17.61
N LEU A 265 -3.65 0.54 -16.77
CA LEU A 265 -3.23 0.37 -15.38
C LEU A 265 -4.24 -0.48 -14.57
N ASN A 266 -5.55 -0.29 -14.78
CA ASN A 266 -6.56 -1.14 -14.14
C ASN A 266 -6.42 -2.60 -14.58
N GLN A 267 -6.27 -2.87 -15.88
CA GLN A 267 -6.11 -4.23 -16.42
C GLN A 267 -4.83 -4.92 -15.92
N GLU A 268 -3.72 -4.18 -15.81
CA GLU A 268 -2.49 -4.72 -15.23
C GLU A 268 -2.66 -4.98 -13.71
N LEU A 269 -3.35 -4.09 -12.98
CA LEU A 269 -3.65 -4.28 -11.56
C LEU A 269 -4.53 -5.53 -11.32
N GLU A 270 -5.52 -5.78 -12.18
CA GLU A 270 -6.34 -6.99 -12.12
C GLU A 270 -5.52 -8.28 -12.14
N GLN A 271 -4.38 -8.29 -12.84
CA GLN A 271 -3.50 -9.44 -12.92
C GLN A 271 -2.70 -9.70 -11.64
N PHE A 272 -2.36 -8.64 -10.89
CA PHE A 272 -1.62 -8.77 -9.63
C PHE A 272 -2.51 -9.22 -8.45
N ILE A 273 -3.80 -8.89 -8.47
CA ILE A 273 -4.71 -9.17 -7.36
C ILE A 273 -4.87 -10.66 -7.07
N PRO A 274 -5.10 -11.56 -8.04
CA PRO A 274 -5.22 -13.00 -7.77
C PRO A 274 -3.97 -13.61 -7.16
N VAL A 275 -2.79 -13.15 -7.59
CA VAL A 275 -1.49 -13.64 -7.08
C VAL A 275 -1.34 -13.30 -5.60
N SER A 276 -1.69 -12.08 -5.19
CA SER A 276 -1.59 -11.63 -3.80
C SER A 276 -2.58 -12.32 -2.84
N TYR A 277 -3.65 -12.95 -3.36
CA TYR A 277 -4.61 -13.71 -2.54
C TYR A 277 -4.30 -15.21 -2.46
N THR A 278 -3.42 -15.76 -3.32
CA THR A 278 -3.11 -17.20 -3.35
C THR A 278 -1.98 -17.58 -2.40
N HIS A 279 -1.29 -16.63 -1.88
CA HIS A 279 -0.21 -16.77 -0.91
C HIS A 279 -0.50 -16.00 0.36
#